data_559f97e077f326b35da0b945c2ad3ad1
#
_entry.id   559f97e077f326b35da0b945c2ad3ad1
#
_cell.length_a   1.000
_cell.length_b   1.000
_cell.length_c   1.000
_cell.angle_alpha   90.00
_cell.angle_beta   90.00
_cell.angle_gamma   90.00
#
_symmetry.space_group_name_H-M   'P 1'
#
loop_
_entity.id
_entity.type
_entity.pdbx_description
1 polymer ?
#
loop_
_entity_poly.entity_id
_entity_poly.type
_entity_poly.pdbx_seq_one_letter_code
_entity_poly.pdbx_strand_id
1 'polypeptide(L)'
;MGPVLYSFRRCPYAMRARLALAAAGQVVELREVALKAKAPELLEASAKGTVPVLVQTDGAVLEESLEIMRWALEQADPLGWLQADRADTAALIAQNDGPFKRHLDRFKYPDRFGEVDAMEHRAAALAILREWEQRLAVGGWLLGAQATLADWSLPFVRQFRLADPDGFASEPALDGIKDWLTRFERSELLARVMDSPWAERRCWRSPRWLYHLAMAADWQQARQLGEYRISTRGQSLEQVGFIHASYADQLEGTHQRFYADVSDLRLLVIDPTRLEAHGIAVCPEAAPGSGEPFPHLYGPLPLDAVCLVERW
;
A
#
# COMPACT_ATOMS: atom_id res chain seq x y z
N MET A 1 -7.25 -6.58 -15.11
CA MET A 1 -7.01 -6.30 -13.68
C MET A 1 -5.69 -5.56 -13.58
N GLY A 2 -5.58 -4.45 -12.85
CA GLY A 2 -4.30 -3.78 -12.62
C GLY A 2 -3.40 -4.60 -11.67
N PRO A 3 -2.11 -4.25 -11.53
CA PRO A 3 -1.25 -4.87 -10.54
C PRO A 3 -1.81 -4.66 -9.11
N VAL A 4 -1.63 -5.65 -8.23
CA VAL A 4 -2.08 -5.61 -6.83
C VAL A 4 -0.86 -5.57 -5.91
N LEU A 5 -0.76 -4.57 -5.04
CA LEU A 5 0.28 -4.46 -4.02
C LEU A 5 -0.29 -4.78 -2.64
N TYR A 6 0.14 -5.89 -2.07
CA TYR A 6 -0.06 -6.17 -0.65
C TYR A 6 0.97 -5.42 0.18
N SER A 7 0.52 -4.64 1.14
CA SER A 7 1.35 -3.70 1.87
C SER A 7 0.93 -3.61 3.33
N PHE A 8 1.85 -3.11 4.17
CA PHE A 8 1.53 -2.69 5.52
C PHE A 8 2.09 -1.29 5.75
N ARG A 9 1.23 -0.36 6.15
CA ARG A 9 1.53 1.08 6.21
C ARG A 9 2.84 1.39 6.90
N ARG A 10 3.09 0.81 8.08
CA ARG A 10 4.25 1.11 8.92
C ARG A 10 5.50 0.26 8.60
N CYS A 11 5.40 -0.71 7.69
CA CYS A 11 6.53 -1.55 7.30
C CYS A 11 7.49 -0.74 6.42
N PRO A 12 8.77 -0.60 6.79
CA PRO A 12 9.76 0.15 6.01
C PRO A 12 9.99 -0.46 4.61
N TYR A 13 10.01 -1.78 4.50
CA TYR A 13 10.10 -2.46 3.21
C TYR A 13 8.91 -2.15 2.29
N ALA A 14 7.69 -2.23 2.84
CA ALA A 14 6.49 -1.89 2.07
C ALA A 14 6.42 -0.38 1.76
N MET A 15 6.96 0.47 2.63
CA MET A 15 7.02 1.92 2.42
C MET A 15 7.89 2.25 1.20
N ARG A 16 9.12 1.69 1.10
CA ARG A 16 10.00 1.98 -0.02
C ARG A 16 9.46 1.47 -1.36
N ALA A 17 8.76 0.32 -1.36
CA ALA A 17 8.07 -0.16 -2.56
C ALA A 17 6.97 0.80 -3.02
N ARG A 18 6.13 1.30 -2.09
CA ARG A 18 5.11 2.30 -2.41
C ARG A 18 5.70 3.61 -2.94
N LEU A 19 6.83 4.05 -2.35
CA LEU A 19 7.54 5.26 -2.80
C LEU A 19 8.00 5.12 -4.25
N ALA A 20 8.62 4.02 -4.63
CA ALA A 20 9.07 3.79 -5.99
C ALA A 20 7.90 3.68 -6.98
N LEU A 21 6.83 2.95 -6.62
CA LEU A 21 5.62 2.87 -7.45
C LEU A 21 4.99 4.25 -7.68
N ALA A 22 4.93 5.08 -6.63
CA ALA A 22 4.39 6.43 -6.74
C ALA A 22 5.30 7.36 -7.55
N ALA A 23 6.64 7.29 -7.36
CA ALA A 23 7.61 8.04 -8.12
C ALA A 23 7.57 7.71 -9.62
N ALA A 24 7.44 6.43 -9.94
CA ALA A 24 7.30 5.93 -11.30
C ALA A 24 5.91 6.15 -11.92
N GLY A 25 4.96 6.73 -11.17
CA GLY A 25 3.60 6.94 -11.65
C GLY A 25 2.82 5.65 -11.90
N GLN A 26 3.24 4.53 -11.29
CA GLN A 26 2.57 3.24 -11.45
C GLN A 26 1.24 3.23 -10.72
N VAL A 27 0.21 2.76 -11.41
CA VAL A 27 -1.13 2.57 -10.84
C VAL A 27 -1.24 1.13 -10.36
N VAL A 28 -1.43 0.95 -9.06
CA VAL A 28 -1.61 -0.36 -8.44
C VAL A 28 -2.82 -0.34 -7.51
N GLU A 29 -3.51 -1.46 -7.40
CA GLU A 29 -4.47 -1.67 -6.33
C GLU A 29 -3.70 -1.95 -5.03
N LEU A 30 -3.76 -1.03 -4.07
CA LEU A 30 -3.07 -1.19 -2.79
C LEU A 30 -3.99 -1.91 -1.80
N ARG A 31 -3.52 -3.03 -1.26
CA ARG A 31 -4.20 -3.79 -0.20
C ARG A 31 -3.42 -3.72 1.09
N GLU A 32 -4.03 -3.12 2.12
CA GLU A 32 -3.46 -3.11 3.46
C GLU A 32 -3.64 -4.46 4.14
N VAL A 33 -2.55 -5.02 4.65
CA VAL A 33 -2.52 -6.35 5.25
C VAL A 33 -2.60 -6.25 6.77
N ALA A 34 -3.56 -6.96 7.36
CA ALA A 34 -3.59 -7.20 8.80
C ALA A 34 -2.58 -8.32 9.12
N LEU A 35 -1.40 -7.99 9.67
CA LEU A 35 -0.31 -8.95 9.89
C LEU A 35 -0.69 -10.15 10.76
N LYS A 36 -1.68 -10.01 11.64
CA LYS A 36 -2.19 -11.07 12.52
C LYS A 36 -3.29 -11.92 11.87
N ALA A 37 -3.87 -11.44 10.75
CA ALA A 37 -4.94 -12.10 10.02
C ALA A 37 -4.71 -11.84 8.52
N LYS A 38 -3.69 -12.50 7.97
CA LYS A 38 -3.30 -12.34 6.57
C LYS A 38 -4.39 -12.86 5.65
N ALA A 39 -4.67 -12.11 4.60
CA ALA A 39 -5.64 -12.53 3.58
C ALA A 39 -5.15 -13.80 2.87
N PRO A 40 -6.05 -14.76 2.57
CA PRO A 40 -5.71 -15.98 1.83
C PRO A 40 -5.00 -15.69 0.51
N GLU A 41 -5.43 -14.67 -0.23
CA GLU A 41 -4.88 -14.27 -1.51
C GLU A 41 -3.41 -13.83 -1.43
N LEU A 42 -3.00 -13.21 -0.29
CA LEU A 42 -1.59 -12.93 -0.05
C LEU A 42 -0.78 -14.22 0.11
N LEU A 43 -1.33 -15.19 0.84
CA LEU A 43 -0.64 -16.47 1.10
C LEU A 43 -0.57 -17.35 -0.16
N GLU A 44 -1.56 -17.24 -1.04
CA GLU A 44 -1.55 -17.88 -2.36
C GLU A 44 -0.50 -17.23 -3.27
N ALA A 45 -0.40 -15.89 -3.25
CA ALA A 45 0.58 -15.15 -4.06
C ALA A 45 2.01 -15.34 -3.55
N SER A 46 2.19 -15.44 -2.23
CA SER A 46 3.51 -15.54 -1.59
C SER A 46 3.45 -16.42 -0.35
N ALA A 47 4.08 -17.58 -0.42
CA ALA A 47 4.17 -18.53 0.70
C ALA A 47 4.90 -17.95 1.92
N LYS A 48 5.78 -16.95 1.72
CA LYS A 48 6.44 -16.22 2.82
C LYS A 48 5.43 -15.45 3.66
N GLY A 49 4.30 -15.02 3.09
CA GLY A 49 3.29 -14.20 3.76
C GLY A 49 3.85 -12.90 4.36
N THR A 50 4.96 -12.39 3.82
CA THR A 50 5.54 -11.10 4.20
C THR A 50 5.02 -9.99 3.28
N VAL A 51 5.28 -8.73 3.63
CA VAL A 51 4.95 -7.57 2.81
C VAL A 51 6.19 -6.72 2.59
N PRO A 52 6.31 -6.07 1.40
CA PRO A 52 5.34 -6.00 0.31
C PRO A 52 5.36 -7.24 -0.61
N VAL A 53 4.24 -7.48 -1.30
CA VAL A 53 4.15 -8.40 -2.43
C VAL A 53 3.40 -7.69 -3.54
N LEU A 54 3.95 -7.67 -4.75
CA LEU A 54 3.31 -7.14 -5.94
C LEU A 54 2.92 -8.29 -6.88
N VAL A 55 1.63 -8.42 -7.15
CA VAL A 55 1.10 -9.31 -8.19
C VAL A 55 0.85 -8.49 -9.44
N GLN A 56 1.54 -8.80 -10.51
CA GLN A 56 1.43 -8.10 -11.80
C GLN A 56 0.19 -8.54 -12.59
N THR A 57 -0.12 -7.83 -13.65
CA THR A 57 -1.31 -8.10 -14.49
C THR A 57 -1.25 -9.43 -15.22
N ASP A 58 -0.06 -9.94 -15.50
CA ASP A 58 0.20 -11.25 -16.11
C ASP A 58 0.27 -12.40 -15.10
N GLY A 59 0.10 -12.08 -13.80
CA GLY A 59 0.19 -13.03 -12.72
C GLY A 59 1.60 -13.23 -12.15
N ALA A 60 2.62 -12.57 -12.69
CA ALA A 60 3.96 -12.61 -12.11
C ALA A 60 3.97 -11.95 -10.72
N VAL A 61 4.74 -12.51 -9.80
CA VAL A 61 4.79 -12.07 -8.40
C VAL A 61 6.19 -11.59 -8.06
N LEU A 62 6.28 -10.38 -7.49
CA LEU A 62 7.49 -9.83 -6.90
C LEU A 62 7.33 -9.79 -5.38
N GLU A 63 8.17 -10.52 -4.67
CA GLU A 63 8.08 -10.69 -3.21
C GLU A 63 9.05 -9.80 -2.43
N GLU A 64 10.06 -9.25 -3.10
CA GLU A 64 11.08 -8.44 -2.46
C GLU A 64 10.88 -6.95 -2.78
N SER A 65 10.94 -6.12 -1.76
CA SER A 65 10.70 -4.67 -1.90
C SER A 65 11.64 -4.00 -2.90
N LEU A 66 12.90 -4.44 -3.00
CA LEU A 66 13.86 -3.90 -3.97
C LEU A 66 13.56 -4.33 -5.40
N GLU A 67 13.06 -5.54 -5.59
CA GLU A 67 12.59 -5.99 -6.91
C GLU A 67 11.41 -5.14 -7.38
N ILE A 68 10.45 -4.87 -6.47
CA ILE A 68 9.31 -4.00 -6.75
C ILE A 68 9.78 -2.58 -7.10
N MET A 69 10.74 -2.03 -6.33
CA MET A 69 11.29 -0.70 -6.60
C MET A 69 11.94 -0.64 -7.98
N ARG A 70 12.80 -1.60 -8.31
CA ARG A 70 13.47 -1.66 -9.61
C ARG A 70 12.48 -1.85 -10.74
N TRP A 71 11.57 -2.80 -10.61
CA TRP A 71 10.52 -3.02 -11.61
C TRP A 71 9.74 -1.73 -11.92
N ALA A 72 9.33 -1.00 -10.89
CA ALA A 72 8.60 0.25 -11.07
C ALA A 72 9.43 1.31 -11.80
N LEU A 73 10.67 1.51 -11.37
CA LEU A 73 11.56 2.52 -11.93
C LEU A 73 12.09 2.15 -13.34
N GLU A 74 12.17 0.87 -13.67
CA GLU A 74 12.50 0.41 -15.02
C GLU A 74 11.36 0.69 -16.02
N GLN A 75 10.11 0.79 -15.55
CA GLN A 75 8.98 1.23 -16.39
C GLN A 75 9.04 2.75 -16.64
N ALA A 76 9.35 3.55 -15.62
CA ALA A 76 9.55 4.99 -15.72
C ALA A 76 10.34 5.50 -14.51
N ASP A 77 11.40 6.27 -14.77
CA ASP A 77 12.22 6.90 -13.72
C ASP A 77 12.30 8.43 -13.91
N PRO A 78 11.17 9.15 -13.75
CA PRO A 78 11.13 10.59 -14.01
C PRO A 78 11.98 11.40 -13.03
N LEU A 79 12.34 10.83 -11.88
CA LEU A 79 13.15 11.48 -10.86
C LEU A 79 14.63 11.06 -10.89
N GLY A 80 15.01 10.16 -11.80
CA GLY A 80 16.41 9.75 -12.01
C GLY A 80 17.00 8.92 -10.86
N TRP A 81 16.21 8.16 -10.14
CA TRP A 81 16.69 7.37 -8.99
C TRP A 81 17.68 6.28 -9.36
N LEU A 82 17.62 5.78 -10.59
CA LEU A 82 18.51 4.73 -11.11
C LEU A 82 19.81 5.28 -11.71
N GLN A 83 20.03 6.60 -11.71
CA GLN A 83 21.21 7.21 -12.35
C GLN A 83 22.51 7.06 -11.56
N ALA A 84 22.43 6.76 -10.26
CA ALA A 84 23.62 6.53 -9.43
C ALA A 84 24.30 5.20 -9.75
N ASP A 85 25.58 5.08 -9.38
CA ASP A 85 26.33 3.84 -9.51
C ASP A 85 25.61 2.66 -8.86
N ARG A 86 25.47 1.57 -9.60
CA ARG A 86 24.73 0.38 -9.14
C ARG A 86 25.40 -0.34 -8.00
N ALA A 87 26.74 -0.37 -7.99
CA ALA A 87 27.50 -1.06 -6.93
C ALA A 87 27.44 -0.28 -5.62
N ASP A 88 27.63 1.04 -5.66
CA ASP A 88 27.50 1.91 -4.49
C ASP A 88 26.08 1.91 -3.90
N THR A 89 25.08 1.98 -4.78
CA THR A 89 23.66 1.86 -4.39
C THR A 89 23.39 0.53 -3.70
N ALA A 90 23.85 -0.58 -4.28
CA ALA A 90 23.67 -1.91 -3.71
C ALA A 90 24.39 -2.07 -2.37
N ALA A 91 25.59 -1.52 -2.22
CA ALA A 91 26.35 -1.56 -0.96
C ALA A 91 25.63 -0.83 0.18
N LEU A 92 25.11 0.38 -0.08
CA LEU A 92 24.35 1.14 0.91
C LEU A 92 23.07 0.41 1.32
N ILE A 93 22.33 -0.14 0.37
CA ILE A 93 21.11 -0.89 0.65
C ILE A 93 21.43 -2.18 1.42
N ALA A 94 22.50 -2.89 1.07
CA ALA A 94 22.92 -4.08 1.80
C ALA A 94 23.34 -3.76 3.24
N GLN A 95 24.03 -2.64 3.47
CA GLN A 95 24.40 -2.17 4.80
C GLN A 95 23.13 -1.82 5.62
N ASN A 96 22.13 -1.19 4.99
CA ASN A 96 20.87 -0.86 5.64
C ASN A 96 20.04 -2.12 5.98
N ASP A 97 19.82 -3.00 5.00
CA ASP A 97 18.94 -4.17 5.15
C ASP A 97 19.57 -5.27 6.02
N GLY A 98 20.89 -5.31 6.10
CA GLY A 98 21.69 -6.26 6.88
C GLY A 98 22.08 -5.71 8.26
N PRO A 99 23.29 -5.17 8.41
CA PRO A 99 23.81 -4.78 9.71
C PRO A 99 23.00 -3.69 10.40
N PHE A 100 22.62 -2.61 9.70
CA PHE A 100 21.84 -1.53 10.33
C PHE A 100 20.48 -2.03 10.84
N LYS A 101 19.73 -2.76 10.02
CA LYS A 101 18.44 -3.34 10.40
C LYS A 101 18.57 -4.32 11.56
N ARG A 102 19.61 -5.15 11.57
CA ARG A 102 19.88 -6.08 12.68
C ARG A 102 20.10 -5.36 14.00
N HIS A 103 20.87 -4.26 13.99
CA HIS A 103 21.12 -3.46 15.19
C HIS A 103 19.86 -2.69 15.60
N LEU A 104 19.13 -2.10 14.66
CA LEU A 104 17.86 -1.44 14.92
C LEU A 104 16.85 -2.37 15.62
N ASP A 105 16.71 -3.59 15.14
CA ASP A 105 15.74 -4.53 15.72
C ASP A 105 16.09 -4.90 17.16
N ARG A 106 17.37 -5.16 17.45
CA ARG A 106 17.84 -5.51 18.79
C ARG A 106 17.80 -4.33 19.74
N PHE A 107 18.04 -3.14 19.24
CA PHE A 107 17.86 -1.92 20.02
C PHE A 107 16.39 -1.68 20.36
N LYS A 108 15.51 -1.78 19.36
CA LYS A 108 14.10 -1.44 19.51
C LYS A 108 13.25 -2.51 20.20
N TYR A 109 13.63 -3.77 20.07
CA TYR A 109 12.89 -4.93 20.56
C TYR A 109 13.81 -5.95 21.27
N PRO A 110 14.58 -5.54 22.27
CA PRO A 110 15.57 -6.42 22.91
C PRO A 110 14.97 -7.73 23.41
N ASP A 111 13.78 -7.69 23.98
CA ASP A 111 13.06 -8.86 24.52
C ASP A 111 12.80 -9.98 23.51
N ARG A 112 12.96 -9.71 22.21
CA ARG A 112 12.76 -10.71 21.15
C ARG A 112 14.02 -11.52 20.83
N PHE A 113 15.15 -11.11 21.34
CA PHE A 113 16.46 -11.62 20.94
C PHE A 113 17.27 -12.26 22.10
N GLY A 114 16.61 -12.56 23.21
CA GLY A 114 17.27 -13.07 24.40
C GLY A 114 18.02 -11.97 25.17
N GLU A 115 19.14 -12.36 25.80
CA GLU A 115 19.97 -11.40 26.53
C GLU A 115 20.85 -10.59 25.55
N VAL A 116 20.35 -9.45 25.09
CA VAL A 116 21.11 -8.50 24.25
C VAL A 116 21.24 -7.16 24.96
N ASP A 117 22.40 -6.52 24.85
CA ASP A 117 22.56 -5.14 25.27
C ASP A 117 22.02 -4.19 24.19
N ALA A 118 20.85 -3.64 24.44
CA ALA A 118 20.20 -2.70 23.54
C ALA A 118 21.07 -1.47 23.25
N MET A 119 21.86 -1.01 24.23
CA MET A 119 22.70 0.19 24.08
C MET A 119 23.95 -0.09 23.24
N GLU A 120 24.52 -1.30 23.33
CA GLU A 120 25.55 -1.74 22.38
C GLU A 120 25.06 -1.74 20.94
N HIS A 121 23.86 -2.26 20.73
CA HIS A 121 23.24 -2.25 19.40
C HIS A 121 22.87 -0.85 18.92
N ARG A 122 22.46 0.05 19.81
CA ARG A 122 22.30 1.47 19.49
C ARG A 122 23.61 2.09 19.02
N ALA A 123 24.67 1.87 19.75
CA ALA A 123 26.01 2.40 19.43
C ALA A 123 26.51 1.88 18.07
N ALA A 124 26.29 0.60 17.76
CA ALA A 124 26.66 0.00 16.48
C ALA A 124 25.83 0.57 15.31
N ALA A 125 24.53 0.82 15.52
CA ALA A 125 23.70 1.50 14.51
C ALA A 125 24.17 2.94 14.27
N LEU A 126 24.52 3.67 15.32
CA LEU A 126 25.10 5.03 15.22
C LEU A 126 26.41 5.05 14.46
N ALA A 127 27.29 4.04 14.63
CA ALA A 127 28.51 3.95 13.86
C ALA A 127 28.24 3.90 12.35
N ILE A 128 27.24 3.14 11.91
CA ILE A 128 26.81 3.10 10.51
C ILE A 128 26.25 4.45 10.05
N LEU A 129 25.44 5.12 10.88
CA LEU A 129 24.91 6.44 10.54
C LEU A 129 26.02 7.48 10.39
N ARG A 130 27.11 7.39 11.16
CA ARG A 130 28.29 8.28 11.01
C ARG A 130 29.05 8.05 9.70
N GLU A 131 29.08 6.83 9.19
CA GLU A 131 29.62 6.56 7.84
C GLU A 131 28.75 7.23 6.77
N TRP A 132 27.43 7.18 6.90
CA TRP A 132 26.51 7.83 5.96
C TRP A 132 26.54 9.36 6.09
N GLU A 133 26.74 9.88 7.30
CA GLU A 133 26.96 11.33 7.53
C GLU A 133 28.09 11.89 6.67
N GLN A 134 29.22 11.16 6.58
CA GLN A 134 30.36 11.56 5.76
C GLN A 134 29.99 11.64 4.26
N ARG A 135 29.12 10.76 3.77
CA ARG A 135 28.65 10.80 2.39
C ARG A 135 27.74 12.01 2.13
N LEU A 136 26.83 12.30 3.07
CA LEU A 136 25.92 13.44 2.96
C LEU A 136 26.64 14.80 2.94
N ALA A 137 27.79 14.90 3.57
CA ALA A 137 28.62 16.12 3.60
C ALA A 137 29.09 16.56 2.21
N VAL A 138 29.17 15.67 1.22
CA VAL A 138 29.70 15.97 -0.13
C VAL A 138 28.65 16.59 -1.04
N GLY A 139 27.40 16.14 -0.99
CA GLY A 139 26.37 16.60 -1.94
C GLY A 139 24.96 16.69 -1.34
N GLY A 140 24.83 16.43 -0.06
CA GLY A 140 23.56 16.47 0.67
C GLY A 140 22.66 15.25 0.48
N TRP A 141 23.02 14.34 -0.43
CA TRP A 141 22.39 13.02 -0.62
C TRP A 141 23.47 11.93 -0.55
N LEU A 142 23.10 10.70 -0.32
CA LEU A 142 24.02 9.59 -0.06
C LEU A 142 25.00 9.31 -1.20
N LEU A 143 24.60 9.59 -2.44
CA LEU A 143 25.40 9.35 -3.64
C LEU A 143 25.58 10.59 -4.52
N GLY A 144 25.51 11.79 -3.95
CA GLY A 144 25.78 13.02 -4.67
C GLY A 144 24.83 14.17 -4.40
N ALA A 145 24.52 14.97 -5.42
CA ALA A 145 23.73 16.19 -5.29
C ALA A 145 22.20 15.99 -5.48
N GLN A 146 21.80 14.77 -5.84
CA GLN A 146 20.37 14.42 -6.07
C GLN A 146 20.01 13.13 -5.33
N ALA A 147 18.75 13.04 -4.90
CA ALA A 147 18.22 11.84 -4.28
C ALA A 147 18.19 10.68 -5.28
N THR A 148 18.66 9.53 -4.84
CA THR A 148 18.78 8.31 -5.66
C THR A 148 17.98 7.16 -5.04
N LEU A 149 17.99 6.00 -5.70
CA LEU A 149 17.39 4.78 -5.16
C LEU A 149 17.93 4.45 -3.75
N ALA A 150 19.21 4.73 -3.47
CA ALA A 150 19.79 4.55 -2.14
C ALA A 150 19.03 5.35 -1.09
N ASP A 151 18.82 6.64 -1.31
CA ASP A 151 18.15 7.54 -0.37
C ASP A 151 16.72 7.10 -0.03
N TRP A 152 15.97 6.69 -1.03
CA TRP A 152 14.58 6.26 -0.86
C TRP A 152 14.44 4.81 -0.38
N SER A 153 15.54 4.06 -0.36
CA SER A 153 15.57 2.68 0.14
C SER A 153 15.80 2.56 1.64
N LEU A 154 16.14 3.66 2.34
CA LEU A 154 16.58 3.65 3.73
C LEU A 154 15.55 4.20 4.77
N PRO A 155 14.24 3.90 4.70
CA PRO A 155 13.25 4.38 5.68
C PRO A 155 13.45 3.80 7.08
N PHE A 156 14.44 2.90 7.29
CA PHE A 156 14.80 2.34 8.59
C PHE A 156 15.42 3.37 9.51
N VAL A 157 16.10 4.39 9.00
CA VAL A 157 16.63 5.52 9.80
C VAL A 157 15.48 6.23 10.53
N ARG A 158 14.34 6.40 9.87
CA ARG A 158 13.13 6.91 10.50
C ARG A 158 12.68 6.01 11.67
N GLN A 159 12.76 4.68 11.51
CA GLN A 159 12.40 3.75 12.59
C GLN A 159 13.40 3.83 13.77
N PHE A 160 14.68 4.05 13.49
CA PHE A 160 15.72 4.26 14.51
C PHE A 160 15.43 5.52 15.32
N ARG A 161 15.17 6.66 14.64
CA ARG A 161 14.77 7.91 15.32
C ARG A 161 13.52 7.75 16.17
N LEU A 162 12.51 7.05 15.67
CA LEU A 162 11.25 6.82 16.41
C LEU A 162 11.42 5.89 17.62
N ALA A 163 12.47 5.08 17.68
CA ALA A 163 12.78 4.23 18.84
C ALA A 163 13.39 5.03 20.01
N ASP A 164 14.12 6.11 19.70
CA ASP A 164 14.78 6.99 20.69
C ASP A 164 14.83 8.43 20.15
N PRO A 165 13.72 9.18 20.17
CA PRO A 165 13.65 10.51 19.56
C PRO A 165 14.61 11.52 20.20
N ASP A 166 14.68 11.54 21.52
CA ASP A 166 15.49 12.50 22.28
C ASP A 166 17.00 12.19 22.16
N GLY A 167 17.35 10.91 22.27
CA GLY A 167 18.71 10.47 22.08
C GLY A 167 19.21 10.68 20.66
N PHE A 168 18.34 10.48 19.65
CA PHE A 168 18.68 10.78 18.25
C PHE A 168 18.85 12.30 18.03
N ALA A 169 17.97 13.12 18.60
CA ALA A 169 18.02 14.57 18.45
C ALA A 169 19.30 15.17 19.08
N SER A 170 19.72 14.64 20.22
CA SER A 170 20.90 15.08 20.95
C SER A 170 22.22 14.46 20.46
N GLU A 171 22.18 13.48 19.52
CA GLU A 171 23.37 12.82 19.01
C GLU A 171 24.28 13.81 18.25
N PRO A 172 25.54 14.01 18.68
CA PRO A 172 26.45 14.90 17.99
C PRO A 172 26.90 14.33 16.66
N ALA A 173 27.29 15.21 15.71
CA ALA A 173 27.85 14.84 14.40
C ALA A 173 26.92 13.95 13.54
N LEU A 174 25.59 14.16 13.59
CA LEU A 174 24.60 13.58 12.69
C LEU A 174 23.67 14.65 12.08
N ASP A 175 24.16 15.86 11.90
CA ASP A 175 23.33 16.97 11.40
C ASP A 175 22.90 16.73 9.94
N GLY A 176 23.79 16.20 9.10
CA GLY A 176 23.46 15.81 7.74
C GLY A 176 22.41 14.68 7.68
N ILE A 177 22.51 13.68 8.55
CA ILE A 177 21.49 12.62 8.69
C ILE A 177 20.13 13.18 9.13
N LYS A 178 20.13 14.11 10.10
CA LYS A 178 18.91 14.77 10.59
C LYS A 178 18.24 15.58 9.49
N ASP A 179 19.02 16.35 8.73
CA ASP A 179 18.54 17.16 7.61
C ASP A 179 18.04 16.27 6.46
N TRP A 180 18.80 15.23 6.12
CA TRP A 180 18.41 14.25 5.10
C TRP A 180 17.10 13.53 5.48
N LEU A 181 16.97 13.08 6.72
CA LEU A 181 15.76 12.44 7.24
C LEU A 181 14.58 13.42 7.25
N THR A 182 14.82 14.70 7.61
CA THR A 182 13.78 15.74 7.58
C THR A 182 13.28 15.98 6.17
N ARG A 183 14.17 16.03 5.16
CA ARG A 183 13.77 16.14 3.75
C ARG A 183 12.94 14.95 3.28
N PHE A 184 13.35 13.75 3.67
CA PHE A 184 12.57 12.53 3.40
C PHE A 184 11.17 12.61 4.02
N GLU A 185 11.07 12.96 5.30
CA GLU A 185 9.79 13.01 6.03
C GLU A 185 8.86 14.13 5.57
N ARG A 186 9.40 15.24 5.06
CA ARG A 186 8.63 16.36 4.51
C ARG A 186 8.35 16.24 3.01
N SER A 187 8.82 15.18 2.37
CA SER A 187 8.61 15.03 0.94
C SER A 187 7.12 14.81 0.62
N GLU A 188 6.66 15.47 -0.43
CA GLU A 188 5.30 15.25 -0.96
C GLU A 188 5.07 13.79 -1.32
N LEU A 189 6.12 13.11 -1.78
CA LEU A 189 6.05 11.71 -2.15
C LEU A 189 5.72 10.82 -0.94
N LEU A 190 6.39 11.05 0.22
CA LEU A 190 6.08 10.32 1.44
C LEU A 190 4.66 10.64 1.93
N ALA A 191 4.27 11.91 1.94
CA ALA A 191 2.91 12.31 2.29
C ALA A 191 1.89 11.56 1.41
N ARG A 192 2.06 11.58 0.10
CA ARG A 192 1.19 10.91 -0.87
C ARG A 192 1.01 9.41 -0.59
N VAL A 193 2.08 8.68 -0.22
CA VAL A 193 2.00 7.25 0.05
C VAL A 193 1.57 6.92 1.48
N MET A 194 1.50 7.92 2.37
CA MET A 194 1.13 7.73 3.77
C MET A 194 -0.25 8.29 4.11
N ASP A 195 -0.77 9.26 3.34
CA ASP A 195 -2.04 9.95 3.60
C ASP A 195 -3.29 9.20 3.14
N SER A 196 -3.18 7.95 2.77
CA SER A 196 -4.36 7.12 2.57
C SER A 196 -5.20 7.10 3.84
N PRO A 197 -6.55 7.20 3.76
CA PRO A 197 -7.42 6.98 4.89
C PRO A 197 -7.30 5.50 5.32
N TRP A 198 -6.41 5.26 6.25
CA TRP A 198 -6.21 3.95 6.87
C TRP A 198 -7.31 3.75 7.91
N ALA A 199 -8.48 3.32 7.47
CA ALA A 199 -9.46 2.80 8.40
C ALA A 199 -8.83 1.62 9.16
N GLU A 200 -8.88 1.66 10.48
CA GLU A 200 -8.38 0.57 11.31
C GLU A 200 -8.93 -0.75 10.78
N ARG A 201 -8.02 -1.64 10.34
CA ARG A 201 -8.25 -3.05 10.02
C ARG A 201 -8.90 -3.40 8.69
N ARG A 202 -9.09 -2.51 7.74
CA ARG A 202 -9.61 -2.88 6.42
C ARG A 202 -8.58 -2.67 5.33
N CYS A 203 -8.64 -3.51 4.32
CA CYS A 203 -7.83 -3.30 3.12
C CYS A 203 -8.07 -1.90 2.58
N TRP A 204 -6.98 -1.20 2.24
CA TRP A 204 -7.13 0.05 1.49
C TRP A 204 -7.86 -0.27 0.19
N ARG A 205 -8.92 0.48 -0.09
CA ARG A 205 -9.73 0.34 -1.30
C ARG A 205 -9.28 1.35 -2.34
N SER A 206 -8.94 0.89 -3.52
CA SER A 206 -8.52 1.76 -4.60
C SER A 206 -9.67 2.67 -5.06
N PRO A 207 -9.48 3.99 -5.18
CA PRO A 207 -10.49 4.90 -5.74
C PRO A 207 -10.75 4.65 -7.23
N ARG A 208 -9.98 3.78 -7.87
CA ARG A 208 -10.16 3.38 -9.27
C ARG A 208 -11.38 2.50 -9.49
N TRP A 209 -11.75 1.70 -8.46
CA TRP A 209 -12.81 0.71 -8.56
C TRP A 209 -14.13 1.22 -7.99
N LEU A 210 -15.21 0.63 -8.47
CA LEU A 210 -16.52 0.71 -7.83
C LEU A 210 -16.74 -0.53 -6.98
N TYR A 211 -17.58 -0.39 -5.98
CA TYR A 211 -17.80 -1.43 -4.99
C TYR A 211 -19.28 -1.66 -4.77
N HIS A 212 -19.67 -2.93 -4.65
CA HIS A 212 -21.05 -3.30 -4.32
C HIS A 212 -21.06 -4.36 -3.21
N LEU A 213 -21.89 -4.13 -2.18
CA LEU A 213 -22.13 -5.08 -1.10
C LEU A 213 -23.30 -5.99 -1.51
N ALA A 214 -22.99 -7.27 -1.76
CA ALA A 214 -23.95 -8.28 -2.17
C ALA A 214 -24.19 -9.29 -1.06
N MET A 215 -25.44 -9.79 -0.93
CA MET A 215 -25.69 -10.99 -0.15
C MET A 215 -24.97 -12.17 -0.81
N ALA A 216 -24.38 -13.05 -0.02
CA ALA A 216 -23.65 -14.21 -0.56
C ALA A 216 -24.55 -15.11 -1.45
N ALA A 217 -25.82 -15.25 -1.09
CA ALA A 217 -26.81 -16.01 -1.86
C ALA A 217 -27.08 -15.36 -3.22
N ASP A 218 -27.25 -14.03 -3.27
CA ASP A 218 -27.50 -13.29 -4.50
C ASP A 218 -26.31 -13.37 -5.46
N TRP A 219 -25.09 -13.28 -4.93
CA TRP A 219 -23.89 -13.48 -5.72
C TRP A 219 -23.77 -14.92 -6.26
N GLN A 220 -24.11 -15.92 -5.45
CA GLN A 220 -24.10 -17.31 -5.91
C GLN A 220 -25.13 -17.54 -7.03
N GLN A 221 -26.31 -16.93 -6.93
CA GLN A 221 -27.33 -16.98 -7.98
C GLN A 221 -26.85 -16.28 -9.26
N ALA A 222 -26.24 -15.10 -9.15
CA ALA A 222 -25.69 -14.37 -10.29
C ALA A 222 -24.64 -15.20 -11.06
N ARG A 223 -23.80 -15.96 -10.36
CA ARG A 223 -22.83 -16.87 -11.00
C ARG A 223 -23.48 -17.98 -11.84
N GLN A 224 -24.70 -18.39 -11.51
CA GLN A 224 -25.47 -19.36 -12.30
C GLN A 224 -26.17 -18.72 -13.48
N LEU A 225 -26.61 -17.47 -13.33
CA LEU A 225 -27.33 -16.71 -14.36
C LEU A 225 -26.39 -16.03 -15.36
N GLY A 226 -25.12 -15.85 -15.03
CA GLY A 226 -24.13 -15.15 -15.87
C GLY A 226 -24.08 -13.63 -15.69
N GLU A 227 -24.97 -13.05 -14.89
CA GLU A 227 -25.02 -11.61 -14.58
C GLU A 227 -25.63 -11.36 -13.21
N TYR A 228 -25.30 -10.22 -12.59
CA TYR A 228 -25.85 -9.82 -11.30
C TYR A 228 -26.91 -8.72 -11.48
N ARG A 229 -28.09 -8.90 -10.89
CA ARG A 229 -29.28 -8.05 -11.09
C ARG A 229 -29.90 -7.53 -9.78
N ILE A 230 -29.20 -7.59 -8.68
CA ILE A 230 -29.71 -7.06 -7.40
C ILE A 230 -29.18 -5.64 -7.21
N SER A 231 -30.11 -4.69 -7.04
CA SER A 231 -29.78 -3.28 -6.86
C SER A 231 -29.21 -3.00 -5.47
N THR A 232 -29.91 -3.47 -4.46
CA THR A 232 -29.54 -3.44 -3.05
C THR A 232 -30.27 -4.56 -2.34
N ARG A 233 -30.03 -4.70 -1.03
CA ARG A 233 -30.65 -5.75 -0.22
C ARG A 233 -32.17 -5.82 -0.41
N GLY A 234 -32.64 -6.94 -0.97
CA GLY A 234 -34.09 -7.21 -1.18
C GLY A 234 -34.76 -6.43 -2.31
N GLN A 235 -33.97 -5.74 -3.15
CA GLN A 235 -34.50 -5.00 -4.31
C GLN A 235 -33.73 -5.35 -5.57
N SER A 236 -34.45 -5.68 -6.63
CA SER A 236 -33.85 -6.01 -7.93
C SER A 236 -33.57 -4.76 -8.77
N LEU A 237 -32.76 -4.93 -9.80
CA LEU A 237 -32.53 -3.92 -10.84
C LEU A 237 -33.80 -3.44 -11.48
N GLU A 238 -34.76 -4.37 -11.77
CA GLU A 238 -36.01 -4.08 -12.41
C GLU A 238 -36.95 -3.22 -11.55
N GLN A 239 -36.84 -3.37 -10.23
CA GLN A 239 -37.65 -2.59 -9.29
C GLN A 239 -37.12 -1.17 -9.09
N VAL A 240 -35.74 -1.00 -9.12
CA VAL A 240 -35.09 0.25 -8.81
C VAL A 240 -34.67 1.03 -10.06
N GLY A 241 -34.31 0.33 -11.13
CA GLY A 241 -33.82 0.89 -12.40
C GLY A 241 -32.30 0.95 -12.52
N PHE A 242 -31.57 0.75 -11.44
CA PHE A 242 -30.11 0.73 -11.41
C PHE A 242 -29.58 -0.15 -10.26
N ILE A 243 -28.29 -0.48 -10.29
CA ILE A 243 -27.60 -1.15 -9.18
C ILE A 243 -26.84 -0.08 -8.39
N HIS A 244 -27.08 -0.02 -7.08
CA HIS A 244 -26.33 0.85 -6.19
C HIS A 244 -24.88 0.36 -6.06
N ALA A 245 -23.94 1.26 -6.22
CA ALA A 245 -22.55 1.01 -5.89
C ALA A 245 -21.99 2.10 -4.95
N SER A 246 -20.76 1.94 -4.53
CA SER A 246 -20.07 2.88 -3.64
C SER A 246 -18.67 3.16 -4.16
N TYR A 247 -18.16 4.34 -3.88
CA TYR A 247 -16.73 4.59 -3.91
C TYR A 247 -16.05 3.99 -2.68
N ALA A 248 -14.72 3.92 -2.70
CA ALA A 248 -13.94 3.26 -1.67
C ALA A 248 -14.17 3.81 -0.25
N ASP A 249 -14.31 5.11 -0.13
CA ASP A 249 -14.52 5.85 1.11
C ASP A 249 -15.96 5.76 1.65
N GLN A 250 -16.91 5.39 0.80
CA GLN A 250 -18.34 5.26 1.15
C GLN A 250 -18.71 3.88 1.72
N LEU A 251 -17.86 2.87 1.51
CA LEU A 251 -18.19 1.46 1.84
C LEU A 251 -18.57 1.23 3.29
N GLU A 252 -17.81 1.80 4.23
CA GLU A 252 -18.08 1.63 5.66
C GLU A 252 -19.44 2.22 6.03
N GLY A 253 -19.71 3.44 5.56
CA GLY A 253 -20.99 4.10 5.79
C GLY A 253 -22.17 3.35 5.17
N THR A 254 -21.97 2.79 3.97
CA THR A 254 -22.99 1.95 3.29
C THR A 254 -23.25 0.68 4.09
N HIS A 255 -22.21 -0.01 4.54
CA HIS A 255 -22.35 -1.21 5.37
C HIS A 255 -23.09 -0.92 6.67
N GLN A 256 -22.66 0.10 7.42
CA GLN A 256 -23.28 0.46 8.69
C GLN A 256 -24.75 0.83 8.56
N ARG A 257 -25.11 1.50 7.46
CA ARG A 257 -26.46 1.99 7.22
C ARG A 257 -27.44 0.92 6.74
N PHE A 258 -26.97 -0.03 5.92
CA PHE A 258 -27.86 -0.96 5.21
C PHE A 258 -27.61 -2.44 5.48
N TYR A 259 -26.45 -2.80 6.04
CA TYR A 259 -26.02 -4.20 6.15
C TYR A 259 -25.40 -4.55 7.51
N ALA A 260 -25.50 -3.69 8.54
CA ALA A 260 -24.88 -3.91 9.84
C ALA A 260 -25.33 -5.21 10.54
N ASP A 261 -26.51 -5.70 10.23
CA ASP A 261 -27.12 -6.92 10.75
C ASP A 261 -26.79 -8.18 9.92
N VAL A 262 -26.00 -8.06 8.85
CA VAL A 262 -25.70 -9.16 7.90
C VAL A 262 -24.29 -9.67 8.12
N SER A 263 -24.15 -10.97 8.36
CA SER A 263 -22.86 -11.62 8.64
C SER A 263 -22.21 -12.28 7.42
N ASP A 264 -22.95 -12.51 6.33
CA ASP A 264 -22.44 -13.20 5.13
C ASP A 264 -22.62 -12.35 3.88
N LEU A 265 -21.79 -11.30 3.81
CA LEU A 265 -21.72 -10.42 2.66
C LEU A 265 -20.54 -10.76 1.76
N ARG A 266 -20.68 -10.40 0.51
CA ARG A 266 -19.62 -10.36 -0.49
C ARG A 266 -19.40 -8.92 -0.94
N LEU A 267 -18.17 -8.51 -0.97
CA LEU A 267 -17.78 -7.26 -1.60
C LEU A 267 -17.39 -7.57 -3.04
N LEU A 268 -18.16 -7.02 -3.97
CA LEU A 268 -17.85 -7.08 -5.39
C LEU A 268 -17.01 -5.86 -5.75
N VAL A 269 -15.79 -6.08 -6.24
CA VAL A 269 -14.90 -5.03 -6.77
C VAL A 269 -15.10 -4.96 -8.27
N ILE A 270 -15.54 -3.82 -8.76
CA ILE A 270 -16.04 -3.65 -10.12
C ILE A 270 -15.12 -2.72 -10.90
N ASP A 271 -14.72 -3.16 -12.09
CA ASP A 271 -13.92 -2.35 -13.02
C ASP A 271 -14.85 -1.47 -13.87
N PRO A 272 -14.86 -0.14 -13.70
CA PRO A 272 -15.71 0.75 -14.47
C PRO A 272 -15.39 0.74 -15.98
N THR A 273 -14.16 0.42 -16.37
CA THR A 273 -13.79 0.35 -17.80
C THR A 273 -14.43 -0.84 -18.50
N ARG A 274 -14.65 -1.93 -17.77
CA ARG A 274 -15.36 -3.10 -18.29
C ARG A 274 -16.87 -2.87 -18.35
N LEU A 275 -17.44 -2.10 -17.39
CA LEU A 275 -18.83 -1.67 -17.48
C LEU A 275 -19.07 -0.85 -18.74
N GLU A 276 -18.18 0.11 -19.03
CA GLU A 276 -18.24 0.92 -20.25
C GLU A 276 -18.16 0.04 -21.53
N ALA A 277 -17.27 -0.95 -21.54
CA ALA A 277 -17.15 -1.90 -22.67
C ALA A 277 -18.42 -2.72 -22.90
N HIS A 278 -19.23 -2.97 -21.86
CA HIS A 278 -20.54 -3.59 -21.94
C HIS A 278 -21.69 -2.59 -22.16
N GLY A 279 -21.38 -1.30 -22.35
CA GLY A 279 -22.40 -0.26 -22.54
C GLY A 279 -23.20 0.09 -21.28
N ILE A 280 -22.71 -0.28 -20.09
CA ILE A 280 -23.35 0.03 -18.81
C ILE A 280 -22.92 1.42 -18.37
N ALA A 281 -23.86 2.36 -18.32
CA ALA A 281 -23.60 3.71 -17.83
C ALA A 281 -23.43 3.71 -16.31
N VAL A 282 -22.45 4.47 -15.83
CA VAL A 282 -22.21 4.76 -14.41
C VAL A 282 -22.50 6.23 -14.16
N CYS A 283 -23.55 6.52 -13.40
CA CYS A 283 -23.96 7.89 -13.11
C CYS A 283 -23.80 8.17 -11.61
N PRO A 284 -22.98 9.18 -11.22
CA PRO A 284 -22.94 9.66 -9.84
C PRO A 284 -24.22 10.44 -9.53
N GLU A 285 -25.00 9.99 -8.57
CA GLU A 285 -26.26 10.62 -8.19
C GLU A 285 -26.36 10.80 -6.68
N ALA A 286 -26.88 11.95 -6.26
CA ALA A 286 -26.98 12.29 -4.84
C ALA A 286 -27.97 11.36 -4.13
N ALA A 287 -27.52 10.72 -3.05
CA ALA A 287 -28.40 9.93 -2.21
C ALA A 287 -29.41 10.84 -1.46
N PRO A 288 -30.68 10.43 -1.37
CA PRO A 288 -31.69 11.18 -0.63
C PRO A 288 -31.25 11.48 0.82
N GLY A 289 -31.23 12.77 1.17
CA GLY A 289 -30.95 13.23 2.52
C GLY A 289 -29.47 13.44 2.88
N SER A 290 -28.50 12.97 2.09
CA SER A 290 -27.06 13.19 2.34
C SER A 290 -26.42 14.19 1.38
N GLY A 291 -26.96 14.34 0.18
CA GLY A 291 -26.33 15.12 -0.90
C GLY A 291 -25.03 14.51 -1.45
N GLU A 292 -24.56 13.41 -0.89
CA GLU A 292 -23.35 12.71 -1.31
C GLU A 292 -23.62 11.89 -2.56
N PRO A 293 -22.82 12.04 -3.66
CA PRO A 293 -23.03 11.29 -4.88
C PRO A 293 -22.56 9.84 -4.74
N PHE A 294 -23.44 8.90 -5.05
CA PHE A 294 -23.13 7.47 -5.15
C PHE A 294 -23.15 7.03 -6.62
N PRO A 295 -22.25 6.12 -7.04
CA PRO A 295 -22.28 5.59 -8.40
C PRO A 295 -23.46 4.62 -8.57
N HIS A 296 -24.31 4.89 -9.56
CA HIS A 296 -25.42 4.02 -9.96
C HIS A 296 -25.11 3.35 -11.30
N LEU A 297 -25.26 2.04 -11.38
CA LEU A 297 -24.99 1.25 -12.59
C LEU A 297 -26.32 1.02 -13.32
N TYR A 298 -26.47 1.60 -14.51
CA TYR A 298 -27.68 1.51 -15.31
C TYR A 298 -27.64 0.30 -16.25
N GLY A 299 -27.83 -0.87 -15.67
CA GLY A 299 -27.87 -2.16 -16.33
C GLY A 299 -27.47 -3.32 -15.44
N PRO A 300 -27.63 -4.56 -15.90
CA PRO A 300 -27.16 -5.73 -15.19
C PRO A 300 -25.62 -5.72 -15.10
N LEU A 301 -25.08 -6.09 -13.94
CA LEU A 301 -23.62 -6.14 -13.74
C LEU A 301 -23.07 -7.42 -14.39
N PRO A 302 -22.23 -7.29 -15.44
CA PRO A 302 -21.58 -8.43 -16.06
C PRO A 302 -20.57 -9.05 -15.10
N LEU A 303 -20.49 -10.39 -15.04
CA LEU A 303 -19.59 -11.06 -14.10
C LEU A 303 -18.11 -10.80 -14.39
N ASP A 304 -17.74 -10.58 -15.64
CA ASP A 304 -16.37 -10.26 -16.05
C ASP A 304 -15.96 -8.81 -15.69
N ALA A 305 -16.94 -7.93 -15.40
CA ALA A 305 -16.65 -6.61 -14.83
C ALA A 305 -16.33 -6.67 -13.33
N VAL A 306 -16.65 -7.78 -12.66
CA VAL A 306 -16.27 -8.02 -11.27
C VAL A 306 -14.87 -8.62 -11.24
N CYS A 307 -13.88 -7.78 -10.92
CA CYS A 307 -12.47 -8.21 -10.92
C CYS A 307 -12.07 -8.97 -9.65
N LEU A 308 -12.79 -8.79 -8.56
CA LEU A 308 -12.52 -9.47 -7.31
C LEU A 308 -13.79 -9.60 -6.48
N VAL A 309 -13.90 -10.70 -5.76
CA VAL A 309 -14.95 -10.94 -4.78
C VAL A 309 -14.32 -11.29 -3.44
N GLU A 310 -14.62 -10.51 -2.44
CA GLU A 310 -14.09 -10.72 -1.08
C GLU A 310 -15.24 -11.02 -0.11
N ARG A 311 -14.92 -11.68 0.99
CA ARG A 311 -15.83 -11.73 2.13
C ARG A 311 -15.72 -10.40 2.89
N TRP A 312 -16.86 -9.78 3.12
CA TRP A 312 -16.94 -8.54 3.89
C TRP A 312 -16.92 -8.80 5.39
#